data_821674948fb209692d052fb5ca4889c7
#
_entry.id   821674948fb209692d052fb5ca4889c7
#
_cell.length_a   1.000
_cell.length_b   1.000
_cell.length_c   1.000
_cell.angle_alpha   90.00
_cell.angle_beta   90.00
_cell.angle_gamma   90.00
#
_symmetry.space_group_name_H-M   'P 1'
#
loop_
_entity.id
_entity.type
_entity.pdbx_description
1 polymer ?
#
loop_
_entity_poly.entity_id
_entity_poly.type
_entity_poly.pdbx_seq_one_letter_code
_entity_poly.pdbx_strand_id
1 'polypeptide(L)'
;MSALGAALFFDTNDNSNSNINKMAGFGISYLIPSNIIPLRIYGQAVGEDEAGSLPSCFAYLAGLEWSNTKIKYPTTVGIEAIDTRIKTTTNGNCGPNTMYNNGTYDYINYGDTMGTAIDTEGNSLELFGQSQISQKINIKYSTKLVTINDKNWAGHRLSSKRQSGLINSLGTSWNKNNIRFNVNIYNQGFTLDKASIKNSSGIGFSSSVIF
;
A
#
# COMPACT_ATOMS: atom_id res chain seq x y z
N MET A 1 9.79 -12.91 31.44
CA MET A 1 8.70 -12.50 30.48
C MET A 1 9.11 -12.93 29.10
N SER A 2 8.18 -13.46 28.31
CA SER A 2 8.51 -13.84 26.94
C SER A 2 8.73 -12.60 26.08
N ALA A 3 9.64 -12.67 25.08
CA ALA A 3 9.91 -11.56 24.15
C ALA A 3 8.64 -11.04 23.46
N LEU A 4 7.64 -11.91 23.24
CA LEU A 4 6.36 -11.54 22.66
C LEU A 4 5.53 -10.65 23.60
N GLY A 5 5.55 -10.89 24.91
CA GLY A 5 4.86 -10.06 25.90
C GLY A 5 5.46 -8.65 25.98
N ALA A 6 6.79 -8.54 25.93
CA ALA A 6 7.47 -7.25 25.90
C ALA A 6 7.16 -6.47 24.60
N ALA A 7 7.03 -7.16 23.47
CA ALA A 7 6.73 -6.54 22.18
C ALA A 7 5.30 -5.96 22.06
N LEU A 8 4.36 -6.46 22.86
CA LEU A 8 2.93 -6.10 22.74
C LEU A 8 2.44 -5.15 23.83
N PHE A 9 3.08 -5.08 24.99
CA PHE A 9 2.51 -4.46 26.19
C PHE A 9 3.43 -3.49 26.96
N PHE A 10 4.66 -3.27 26.54
CA PHE A 10 5.57 -2.37 27.23
C PHE A 10 5.98 -1.19 26.36
N ASP A 11 5.89 0.00 26.94
CA ASP A 11 6.50 1.20 26.40
C ASP A 11 8.00 0.96 26.21
N THR A 12 8.45 0.99 24.97
CA THR A 12 9.83 0.73 24.60
C THR A 12 10.56 1.96 24.12
N ASN A 13 9.89 3.11 24.16
CA ASN A 13 10.50 4.41 23.93
C ASN A 13 11.22 4.94 25.17
N ASP A 14 11.44 4.12 26.19
CA ASP A 14 12.34 4.48 27.28
C ASP A 14 13.80 4.48 26.76
N ASN A 15 14.64 5.25 27.42
CA ASN A 15 16.06 5.45 27.05
C ASN A 15 16.89 4.15 27.00
N SER A 16 16.36 3.02 27.44
CA SER A 16 17.04 1.72 27.45
C SER A 16 16.83 0.94 26.13
N ASN A 17 15.84 1.29 25.32
CA ASN A 17 15.47 0.61 24.07
C ASN A 17 15.32 1.55 22.86
N SER A 18 16.04 2.65 22.84
CA SER A 18 16.01 3.68 21.77
C SER A 18 16.39 3.15 20.37
N ASN A 19 16.80 1.89 20.27
CA ASN A 19 17.28 1.27 19.04
C ASN A 19 16.22 0.36 18.37
N ILE A 20 14.96 0.41 18.79
CA ILE A 20 13.90 -0.43 18.21
C ILE A 20 12.83 0.46 17.60
N ASN A 21 12.65 0.36 16.29
CA ASN A 21 11.49 0.95 15.62
C ASN A 21 10.35 -0.06 15.62
N LYS A 22 9.19 0.33 16.09
CA LYS A 22 8.01 -0.54 16.20
C LYS A 22 6.83 0.06 15.47
N MET A 23 6.13 -0.80 14.80
CA MET A 23 4.85 -0.49 14.18
C MET A 23 3.81 -1.46 14.68
N ALA A 24 2.64 -0.95 15.00
CA ALA A 24 1.48 -1.77 15.36
C ALA A 24 0.23 -1.23 14.70
N GLY A 25 -0.70 -2.11 14.38
CA GLY A 25 -1.92 -1.70 13.69
C GLY A 25 -3.05 -2.69 13.89
N PHE A 26 -4.22 -2.26 13.47
CA PHE A 26 -5.41 -3.08 13.42
C PHE A 26 -6.12 -2.91 12.09
N GLY A 27 -6.82 -3.94 11.68
CA GLY A 27 -7.63 -3.91 10.47
C GLY A 27 -8.95 -4.63 10.67
N ILE A 28 -9.93 -4.23 9.88
CA ILE A 28 -11.24 -4.87 9.82
C ILE A 28 -11.61 -5.12 8.37
N SER A 29 -12.24 -6.26 8.12
CA SER A 29 -12.82 -6.58 6.82
C SER A 29 -14.19 -7.22 7.06
N TYR A 30 -15.20 -6.70 6.38
CA TYR A 30 -16.57 -7.19 6.47
C TYR A 30 -17.14 -7.45 5.08
N LEU A 31 -17.57 -8.69 4.85
CA LEU A 31 -18.29 -9.05 3.64
C LEU A 31 -19.80 -8.92 3.92
N ILE A 32 -20.46 -8.03 3.20
CA ILE A 32 -21.93 -7.88 3.29
C ILE A 32 -22.56 -9.16 2.75
N PRO A 33 -23.28 -9.91 3.59
CA PRO A 33 -23.91 -11.17 3.18
C PRO A 33 -25.12 -10.88 2.29
N SER A 34 -24.88 -10.60 1.04
CA SER A 34 -25.93 -10.34 0.06
C SER A 34 -25.78 -11.25 -1.15
N ASN A 35 -26.83 -11.95 -1.49
CA ASN A 35 -26.89 -12.71 -2.75
C ASN A 35 -26.96 -11.77 -3.97
N ILE A 36 -27.23 -10.48 -3.76
CA ILE A 36 -27.45 -9.48 -4.79
C ILE A 36 -26.23 -8.57 -4.96
N ILE A 37 -25.58 -8.20 -3.84
CA ILE A 37 -24.43 -7.27 -3.84
C ILE A 37 -23.32 -7.88 -2.97
N PRO A 38 -22.47 -8.73 -3.51
CA PRO A 38 -21.32 -9.26 -2.78
C PRO A 38 -20.25 -8.16 -2.66
N LEU A 39 -20.41 -7.32 -1.62
CA LEU A 39 -19.55 -6.18 -1.34
C LEU A 39 -18.72 -6.44 -0.08
N ARG A 40 -17.42 -6.25 -0.18
CA ARG A 40 -16.48 -6.25 0.93
C ARG A 40 -16.09 -4.81 1.25
N ILE A 41 -16.20 -4.46 2.52
CA ILE A 41 -15.68 -3.20 3.08
C ILE A 41 -14.48 -3.57 3.95
N TYR A 42 -13.39 -2.84 3.83
CA TYR A 42 -12.21 -3.08 4.66
C TYR A 42 -11.49 -1.79 5.00
N GLY A 43 -10.75 -1.84 6.10
CA GLY A 43 -9.91 -0.73 6.53
C GLY A 43 -8.81 -1.20 7.46
N GLN A 44 -7.75 -0.42 7.52
CA GLN A 44 -6.59 -0.64 8.37
C GLN A 44 -6.07 0.68 8.90
N ALA A 45 -5.61 0.68 10.14
CA ALA A 45 -4.83 1.76 10.74
C ALA A 45 -3.54 1.18 11.29
N VAL A 46 -2.41 1.79 10.95
CA VAL A 46 -1.08 1.37 11.40
C VAL A 46 -0.40 2.58 12.00
N GLY A 47 0.00 2.49 13.27
CA GLY A 47 0.72 3.52 14.00
C GLY A 47 2.19 3.14 14.15
N GLU A 48 3.07 4.13 14.10
CA GLU A 48 4.52 3.93 14.22
C GLU A 48 5.01 4.13 15.63
N ASP A 49 4.56 5.20 16.29
CA ASP A 49 5.00 5.51 17.65
C ASP A 49 3.99 5.08 18.69
N GLU A 50 4.46 4.94 19.92
CA GLU A 50 3.66 4.61 21.09
C GLU A 50 3.38 5.88 21.91
N ALA A 51 2.12 6.06 22.27
CA ALA A 51 1.69 7.02 23.28
C ALA A 51 1.08 6.27 24.45
N GLY A 52 1.89 6.00 25.49
CA GLY A 52 1.45 5.27 26.68
C GLY A 52 1.03 3.83 26.37
N SER A 53 1.87 3.07 25.69
CA SER A 53 1.67 1.66 25.29
C SER A 53 0.59 1.42 24.20
N LEU A 54 0.10 2.46 23.56
CA LEU A 54 -0.83 2.35 22.42
C LEU A 54 -0.17 2.93 21.16
N PRO A 55 -0.43 2.33 19.98
CA PRO A 55 0.06 2.90 18.74
C PRO A 55 -0.45 4.33 18.54
N SER A 56 0.38 5.19 17.97
CA SER A 56 0.04 6.56 17.62
C SER A 56 0.54 6.88 16.20
N CYS A 57 0.44 8.13 15.73
CA CYS A 57 0.95 8.54 14.41
C CYS A 57 0.44 7.65 13.26
N PHE A 58 -0.87 7.51 13.14
CA PHE A 58 -1.50 6.53 12.26
C PHE A 58 -1.48 6.90 10.78
N ALA A 59 -1.08 5.93 9.96
CA ALA A 59 -1.44 5.84 8.55
C ALA A 59 -2.71 4.99 8.38
N TYR A 60 -3.44 5.23 7.30
CA TYR A 60 -4.74 4.62 7.06
C TYR A 60 -4.84 4.00 5.66
N LEU A 61 -5.57 2.89 5.60
CA LEU A 61 -6.04 2.29 4.37
C LEU A 61 -7.54 2.01 4.52
N ALA A 62 -8.32 2.31 3.48
CA ALA A 62 -9.73 1.95 3.41
C ALA A 62 -10.12 1.56 1.99
N GLY A 63 -11.01 0.60 1.85
CA GLY A 63 -11.44 0.16 0.53
C GLY A 63 -12.81 -0.50 0.52
N LEU A 64 -13.34 -0.54 -0.70
CA LEU A 64 -14.57 -1.24 -1.07
C LEU A 64 -14.26 -2.15 -2.25
N GLU A 65 -14.76 -3.38 -2.21
CA GLU A 65 -14.59 -4.36 -3.29
C GLU A 65 -15.91 -5.07 -3.56
N TRP A 66 -16.39 -4.95 -4.77
CA TRP A 66 -17.51 -5.73 -5.27
C TRP A 66 -16.98 -6.90 -6.11
N SER A 67 -17.46 -8.11 -5.83
CA SER A 67 -17.02 -9.32 -6.54
C SER A 67 -18.20 -10.19 -6.88
N ASN A 68 -18.44 -10.46 -8.16
CA ASN A 68 -19.52 -11.33 -8.62
C ASN A 68 -18.98 -12.46 -9.49
N THR A 69 -19.08 -13.68 -8.97
CA THR A 69 -18.64 -14.91 -9.64
C THR A 69 -19.77 -15.64 -10.37
N LYS A 70 -21.02 -15.19 -10.20
CA LYS A 70 -22.22 -15.84 -10.76
C LYS A 70 -22.59 -15.29 -12.15
N ILE A 71 -21.96 -14.20 -12.60
CA ILE A 71 -22.18 -13.63 -13.93
C ILE A 71 -21.34 -14.36 -14.98
N LYS A 72 -21.70 -14.20 -16.27
CA LYS A 72 -21.00 -14.82 -17.40
C LYS A 72 -19.48 -14.61 -17.37
N TYR A 73 -19.05 -13.44 -16.94
CA TYR A 73 -17.65 -13.08 -16.77
C TYR A 73 -17.39 -12.71 -15.31
N PRO A 74 -16.93 -13.66 -14.48
CA PRO A 74 -16.60 -13.36 -13.09
C PRO A 74 -15.74 -12.11 -12.97
N THR A 75 -16.22 -11.14 -12.21
CA THR A 75 -15.63 -9.80 -12.17
C THR A 75 -15.52 -9.32 -10.74
N THR A 76 -14.38 -8.71 -10.44
CA THR A 76 -14.13 -7.95 -9.20
C THR A 76 -13.78 -6.52 -9.58
N VAL A 77 -14.38 -5.56 -8.89
CA VAL A 77 -14.06 -4.13 -9.03
C VAL A 77 -13.94 -3.54 -7.63
N GLY A 78 -12.97 -2.68 -7.39
CA GLY A 78 -12.78 -2.05 -6.10
C GLY A 78 -12.20 -0.66 -6.20
N ILE A 79 -12.34 0.05 -5.09
CA ILE A 79 -11.70 1.34 -4.85
C ILE A 79 -10.95 1.25 -3.52
N GLU A 80 -9.73 1.74 -3.48
CA GLU A 80 -8.89 1.76 -2.29
C GLU A 80 -8.22 3.11 -2.12
N ALA A 81 -8.23 3.61 -0.91
CA ALA A 81 -7.53 4.82 -0.51
C ALA A 81 -6.49 4.51 0.54
N ILE A 82 -5.30 5.10 0.40
CA ILE A 82 -4.20 5.04 1.38
C ILE A 82 -3.80 6.46 1.73
N ASP A 83 -3.52 6.71 3.00
CA ASP A 83 -2.99 7.98 3.49
C ASP A 83 -1.92 7.72 4.56
N THR A 84 -0.68 8.10 4.26
CA THR A 84 0.47 8.00 5.18
C THR A 84 0.91 9.36 5.70
N ARG A 85 0.12 10.42 5.47
CA ARG A 85 0.41 11.77 5.95
C ARG A 85 0.07 11.88 7.43
N ILE A 86 1.07 12.22 8.22
CA ILE A 86 0.92 12.35 9.67
C ILE A 86 0.78 13.82 10.04
N LYS A 87 -0.29 14.14 10.78
CA LYS A 87 -0.49 15.49 11.31
C LYS A 87 0.35 15.71 12.55
N THR A 88 0.92 16.92 12.68
CA THR A 88 1.59 17.32 13.91
C THR A 88 0.62 17.28 15.08
N THR A 89 1.00 16.56 16.13
CA THR A 89 0.27 16.55 17.40
C THR A 89 0.70 17.70 18.29
N THR A 90 -0.16 18.09 19.23
CA THR A 90 0.13 19.18 20.19
C THR A 90 1.38 18.91 21.03
N ASN A 91 1.66 17.64 21.28
CA ASN A 91 2.81 17.21 22.08
C ASN A 91 4.09 17.05 21.25
N GLY A 92 4.03 17.22 19.91
CA GLY A 92 5.18 17.10 19.03
C GLY A 92 5.66 15.67 18.76
N ASN A 93 4.99 14.63 19.32
CA ASN A 93 5.39 13.23 19.14
C ASN A 93 5.07 12.69 17.76
N CYS A 94 4.07 13.24 17.08
CA CYS A 94 3.74 12.91 15.71
C CYS A 94 3.86 14.13 14.82
N GLY A 95 4.22 13.93 13.58
CA GLY A 95 4.32 14.99 12.60
C GLY A 95 4.63 14.49 11.20
N PRO A 96 4.80 15.41 10.26
CA PRO A 96 5.24 15.06 8.92
C PRO A 96 6.51 14.23 8.94
N ASN A 97 6.56 13.21 8.08
CA ASN A 97 7.69 12.28 7.92
C ASN A 97 7.96 11.33 9.10
N THR A 98 7.05 11.21 10.07
CA THR A 98 7.19 10.23 11.15
C THR A 98 7.08 8.80 10.60
N MET A 99 6.09 8.52 9.75
CA MET A 99 5.82 7.17 9.26
C MET A 99 7.05 6.55 8.57
N TYR A 100 7.45 5.36 8.98
CA TYR A 100 8.59 4.57 8.50
C TYR A 100 9.98 5.19 8.77
N ASN A 101 10.06 6.28 9.51
CA ASN A 101 11.31 6.97 9.82
C ASN A 101 11.60 6.91 11.32
N ASN A 102 12.76 6.38 11.66
CA ASN A 102 13.34 6.47 12.98
C ASN A 102 14.80 6.85 12.80
N GLY A 103 15.30 7.84 13.52
CA GLY A 103 16.64 8.38 13.33
C GLY A 103 17.79 7.37 13.40
N THR A 104 17.54 6.15 13.92
CA THR A 104 18.53 5.08 14.02
C THR A 104 18.16 3.83 13.22
N TYR A 105 16.88 3.47 13.14
CA TYR A 105 16.38 2.25 12.48
C TYR A 105 15.11 2.54 11.71
N ASP A 106 15.26 3.01 10.49
CA ASP A 106 14.15 3.19 9.57
C ASP A 106 13.47 1.84 9.25
N TYR A 107 12.17 1.88 8.99
CA TYR A 107 11.39 0.70 8.60
C TYR A 107 11.59 0.39 7.11
N ILE A 108 12.83 0.06 6.75
CA ILE A 108 13.27 -0.17 5.37
C ILE A 108 14.04 -1.49 5.22
N ASN A 109 13.99 -2.05 4.02
CA ASN A 109 14.77 -3.21 3.63
C ASN A 109 15.41 -2.95 2.25
N TYR A 110 16.74 -3.02 2.17
CA TYR A 110 17.51 -2.70 0.95
C TYR A 110 17.18 -1.33 0.32
N GLY A 111 16.80 -0.34 1.14
CA GLY A 111 16.44 1.00 0.69
C GLY A 111 14.96 1.20 0.36
N ASP A 112 14.18 0.13 0.33
CA ASP A 112 12.73 0.18 0.12
C ASP A 112 11.97 0.14 1.45
N THR A 113 10.92 0.94 1.56
CA THR A 113 10.03 0.95 2.72
C THR A 113 9.32 -0.40 2.86
N MET A 114 9.36 -0.99 4.05
CA MET A 114 8.60 -2.21 4.39
C MET A 114 7.12 -1.92 4.67
N GLY A 115 6.57 -0.88 4.10
CA GLY A 115 5.19 -0.44 4.24
C GLY A 115 4.51 -0.26 2.89
N THR A 116 3.82 0.86 2.72
CA THR A 116 3.16 1.17 1.46
C THR A 116 4.17 1.67 0.41
N ALA A 117 3.91 1.39 -0.87
CA ALA A 117 4.75 1.83 -1.98
C ALA A 117 4.80 3.37 -2.17
N ILE A 118 3.96 4.13 -1.47
CA ILE A 118 3.96 5.60 -1.51
C ILE A 118 4.81 6.22 -0.39
N ASP A 119 5.41 5.38 0.47
CA ASP A 119 6.26 5.79 1.58
C ASP A 119 5.53 6.71 2.59
N THR A 120 6.27 7.53 3.35
CA THR A 120 5.73 8.55 4.23
C THR A 120 5.16 9.73 3.44
N GLU A 121 4.34 10.56 4.06
CA GLU A 121 3.79 11.81 3.49
C GLU A 121 3.20 11.64 2.08
N GLY A 122 2.56 10.50 1.85
CA GLY A 122 1.89 10.20 0.61
C GLY A 122 0.40 9.91 0.79
N ASN A 123 -0.34 9.99 -0.30
CA ASN A 123 -1.68 9.43 -0.39
C ASN A 123 -1.94 8.85 -1.77
N SER A 124 -2.88 7.93 -1.85
CA SER A 124 -3.34 7.41 -3.13
C SER A 124 -4.82 7.06 -3.10
N LEU A 125 -5.44 7.15 -4.27
CA LEU A 125 -6.77 6.63 -4.54
C LEU A 125 -6.70 5.77 -5.79
N GLU A 126 -7.01 4.48 -5.65
CA GLU A 126 -6.96 3.50 -6.72
C GLU A 126 -8.35 2.97 -7.05
N LEU A 127 -8.70 2.98 -8.32
CA LEU A 127 -9.77 2.18 -8.90
C LEU A 127 -9.12 0.97 -9.57
N PHE A 128 -9.51 -0.23 -9.17
CA PHE A 128 -8.95 -1.46 -9.72
C PHE A 128 -10.03 -2.46 -10.09
N GLY A 129 -9.69 -3.40 -10.95
CA GLY A 129 -10.58 -4.49 -11.24
C GLY A 129 -9.92 -5.63 -12.01
N GLN A 130 -10.61 -6.75 -12.01
CA GLN A 130 -10.27 -7.91 -12.81
C GLN A 130 -11.52 -8.60 -13.32
N SER A 131 -11.44 -9.16 -14.52
CA SER A 131 -12.52 -9.91 -15.13
C SER A 131 -11.99 -11.17 -15.79
N GLN A 132 -12.61 -12.31 -15.51
CA GLN A 132 -12.31 -13.57 -16.17
C GLN A 132 -13.16 -13.67 -17.45
N ILE A 133 -12.56 -13.36 -18.60
CA ILE A 133 -13.25 -13.35 -19.90
C ILE A 133 -13.50 -14.78 -20.41
N SER A 134 -12.65 -15.72 -20.04
CA SER A 134 -12.81 -17.14 -20.29
C SER A 134 -12.10 -17.96 -19.22
N GLN A 135 -12.25 -19.28 -19.22
CA GLN A 135 -11.50 -20.17 -18.33
C GLN A 135 -9.96 -20.00 -18.45
N LYS A 136 -9.50 -19.46 -19.57
CA LYS A 136 -8.07 -19.28 -19.86
C LYS A 136 -7.58 -17.85 -19.82
N ILE A 137 -8.46 -16.85 -19.86
CA ILE A 137 -8.11 -15.44 -20.02
C ILE A 137 -8.65 -14.65 -18.84
N ASN A 138 -7.75 -13.94 -18.18
CA ASN A 138 -8.07 -12.96 -17.15
C ASN A 138 -7.50 -11.60 -17.54
N ILE A 139 -8.28 -10.54 -17.37
CA ILE A 139 -7.87 -9.15 -17.59
C ILE A 139 -7.88 -8.45 -16.24
N LYS A 140 -6.82 -7.67 -15.97
CA LYS A 140 -6.70 -6.78 -14.80
C LYS A 140 -6.49 -5.36 -15.26
N TYR A 141 -7.05 -4.41 -14.54
CA TYR A 141 -6.83 -2.99 -14.78
C TYR A 141 -6.76 -2.23 -13.47
N SER A 142 -6.00 -1.16 -13.46
CA SER A 142 -6.05 -0.19 -12.38
C SER A 142 -5.71 1.22 -12.87
N THR A 143 -6.29 2.19 -12.19
CA THR A 143 -5.95 3.60 -12.29
C THR A 143 -5.78 4.13 -10.88
N LYS A 144 -4.60 4.64 -10.58
CA LYS A 144 -4.23 5.14 -9.25
C LYS A 144 -3.82 6.60 -9.35
N LEU A 145 -4.53 7.48 -8.67
CA LEU A 145 -4.09 8.85 -8.41
C LEU A 145 -3.18 8.82 -7.18
N VAL A 146 -1.97 9.36 -7.31
CA VAL A 146 -0.94 9.30 -6.27
C VAL A 146 -0.40 10.70 -5.99
N THR A 147 -0.18 10.99 -4.73
CA THR A 147 0.67 12.10 -4.26
C THR A 147 1.77 11.51 -3.38
N ILE A 148 3.00 11.90 -3.61
CA ILE A 148 4.20 11.48 -2.88
C ILE A 148 4.91 12.73 -2.38
N ASN A 149 5.42 12.67 -1.14
CA ASN A 149 6.12 13.77 -0.50
C ASN A 149 5.29 15.07 -0.47
N ASP A 150 4.09 15.02 0.09
CA ASP A 150 3.14 16.15 0.13
C ASP A 150 3.74 17.41 0.79
N LYS A 151 4.73 17.26 1.67
CA LYS A 151 5.40 18.35 2.39
C LYS A 151 6.69 18.87 1.73
N ASN A 152 7.08 18.37 0.56
CA ASN A 152 8.34 18.74 -0.11
C ASN A 152 9.60 18.50 0.74
N TRP A 153 9.60 17.43 1.51
CA TRP A 153 10.77 17.12 2.33
C TRP A 153 11.92 16.59 1.48
N ALA A 154 13.07 17.30 1.51
CA ALA A 154 14.25 16.92 0.73
C ALA A 154 14.84 15.55 1.13
N GLY A 155 14.59 15.10 2.37
CA GLY A 155 15.00 13.79 2.90
C GLY A 155 14.12 12.61 2.46
N HIS A 156 12.98 12.84 1.80
CA HIS A 156 12.07 11.77 1.40
C HIS A 156 12.73 10.77 0.46
N ARG A 157 12.49 9.46 0.64
CA ARG A 157 13.21 8.38 -0.06
C ARG A 157 12.90 8.30 -1.56
N LEU A 158 11.65 8.58 -1.95
CA LEU A 158 11.23 8.41 -3.35
C LEU A 158 11.44 9.67 -4.19
N SER A 159 11.27 10.86 -3.62
CA SER A 159 11.39 12.12 -4.35
C SER A 159 11.78 13.27 -3.44
N SER A 160 12.68 14.15 -3.89
CA SER A 160 13.09 15.35 -3.15
C SER A 160 12.01 16.44 -3.10
N LYS A 161 10.97 16.31 -3.93
CA LYS A 161 9.87 17.28 -4.05
C LYS A 161 8.54 16.55 -4.14
N ARG A 162 7.46 17.27 -3.82
CA ARG A 162 6.10 16.75 -4.03
C ARG A 162 5.90 16.36 -5.49
N GLN A 163 5.45 15.12 -5.68
CA GLN A 163 5.04 14.58 -6.97
C GLN A 163 3.58 14.15 -6.90
N SER A 164 2.83 14.38 -7.97
CA SER A 164 1.46 13.91 -8.06
C SER A 164 1.13 13.56 -9.50
N GLY A 165 0.36 12.51 -9.70
CA GLY A 165 -0.05 12.07 -11.03
C GLY A 165 -0.81 10.77 -11.02
N LEU A 166 -1.04 10.25 -12.23
CA LEU A 166 -1.73 8.99 -12.44
C LEU A 166 -0.74 7.87 -12.74
N ILE A 167 -1.04 6.70 -12.19
CA ILE A 167 -0.46 5.42 -12.62
C ILE A 167 -1.61 4.60 -13.19
N ASN A 168 -1.48 4.18 -14.44
CA ASN A 168 -2.44 3.31 -15.09
C ASN A 168 -1.78 1.98 -15.40
N SER A 169 -2.51 0.88 -15.21
CA SER A 169 -2.06 -0.44 -15.61
C SER A 169 -3.17 -1.24 -16.26
N LEU A 170 -2.80 -2.00 -17.28
CA LEU A 170 -3.65 -2.98 -17.94
C LEU A 170 -2.85 -4.27 -18.10
N GLY A 171 -3.35 -5.35 -17.52
CA GLY A 171 -2.73 -6.66 -17.59
C GLY A 171 -3.66 -7.71 -18.17
N THR A 172 -3.11 -8.65 -18.90
CA THR A 172 -3.82 -9.86 -19.31
C THR A 172 -3.00 -11.09 -18.97
N SER A 173 -3.65 -12.13 -18.50
CA SER A 173 -3.06 -13.44 -18.33
C SER A 173 -3.79 -14.48 -19.16
N TRP A 174 -3.04 -15.33 -19.84
CA TRP A 174 -3.55 -16.43 -20.63
C TRP A 174 -2.93 -17.74 -20.16
N ASN A 175 -3.79 -18.70 -19.80
CA ASN A 175 -3.39 -20.04 -19.37
C ASN A 175 -3.54 -21.02 -20.54
N LYS A 176 -2.45 -21.70 -20.90
CA LYS A 176 -2.45 -22.78 -21.89
C LYS A 176 -1.69 -23.97 -21.33
N ASN A 177 -2.37 -25.09 -21.16
CA ASN A 177 -1.86 -26.28 -20.47
C ASN A 177 -1.39 -25.86 -19.05
N ASN A 178 -0.15 -26.17 -18.69
CA ASN A 178 0.44 -25.80 -17.40
C ASN A 178 1.29 -24.51 -17.47
N ILE A 179 1.10 -23.69 -18.51
CA ILE A 179 1.88 -22.44 -18.68
C ILE A 179 0.92 -21.27 -18.62
N ARG A 180 1.29 -20.27 -17.80
CA ARG A 180 0.65 -18.96 -17.75
C ARG A 180 1.52 -17.93 -18.43
N PHE A 181 0.97 -17.21 -19.39
CA PHE A 181 1.58 -16.05 -20.01
C PHE A 181 0.91 -14.79 -19.47
N ASN A 182 1.72 -13.77 -19.14
CA ASN A 182 1.22 -12.48 -18.70
C ASN A 182 1.79 -11.38 -19.57
N VAL A 183 0.96 -10.42 -19.91
CA VAL A 183 1.33 -9.16 -20.56
C VAL A 183 0.78 -8.04 -19.70
N ASN A 184 1.63 -7.08 -19.35
CA ASN A 184 1.23 -5.90 -18.59
C ASN A 184 1.70 -4.65 -19.30
N ILE A 185 0.81 -3.69 -19.44
CA ILE A 185 1.09 -2.35 -19.96
C ILE A 185 0.90 -1.39 -18.79
N TYR A 186 1.82 -0.47 -18.60
CA TYR A 186 1.70 0.55 -17.58
C TYR A 186 2.11 1.92 -18.10
N ASN A 187 1.56 2.94 -17.45
CA ASN A 187 1.93 4.32 -17.64
C ASN A 187 2.00 5.01 -16.27
N GLN A 188 3.08 5.74 -16.03
CA GLN A 188 3.26 6.59 -14.85
C GLN A 188 3.46 8.04 -15.29
N GLY A 189 2.57 8.93 -14.86
CA GLY A 189 2.53 10.34 -15.27
C GLY A 189 3.43 11.30 -14.47
N PHE A 190 4.39 10.80 -13.65
CA PHE A 190 5.28 11.61 -12.82
C PHE A 190 6.65 10.96 -12.64
N THR A 191 7.61 11.73 -12.16
CA THR A 191 9.00 11.29 -11.97
C THR A 191 9.31 11.17 -10.48
N LEU A 192 10.01 10.11 -10.09
CA LEU A 192 10.58 9.91 -8.76
C LEU A 192 12.11 10.01 -8.86
N ASP A 193 12.63 11.19 -8.58
CA ASP A 193 14.04 11.52 -8.82
C ASP A 193 15.00 10.69 -7.99
N LYS A 194 14.65 10.35 -6.75
CA LYS A 194 15.48 9.54 -5.86
C LYS A 194 15.37 8.03 -6.11
N ALA A 195 14.21 7.56 -6.56
CA ALA A 195 14.02 6.17 -6.96
C ALA A 195 14.46 5.90 -8.41
N SER A 196 15.03 6.89 -9.11
CA SER A 196 15.43 6.79 -10.52
C SER A 196 14.28 6.40 -11.47
N ILE A 197 13.04 6.62 -11.07
CA ILE A 197 11.86 6.32 -11.85
C ILE A 197 11.43 7.59 -12.61
N LYS A 198 11.44 7.53 -13.92
CA LYS A 198 11.01 8.63 -14.79
C LYS A 198 9.53 8.48 -15.16
N ASN A 199 8.89 9.59 -15.52
CA ASN A 199 7.62 9.55 -16.25
C ASN A 199 7.79 8.64 -17.47
N SER A 200 7.08 7.51 -17.49
CA SER A 200 7.32 6.46 -18.46
C SER A 200 6.09 5.59 -18.70
N SER A 201 6.08 4.98 -19.88
CA SER A 201 5.20 3.88 -20.21
C SER A 201 6.04 2.64 -20.51
N GLY A 202 5.52 1.48 -20.21
CA GLY A 202 6.23 0.24 -20.48
C GLY A 202 5.29 -0.93 -20.75
N ILE A 203 5.88 -1.98 -21.33
CA ILE A 203 5.22 -3.27 -21.54
C ILE A 203 6.08 -4.34 -20.89
N GLY A 204 5.48 -5.12 -20.03
CA GLY A 204 6.12 -6.26 -19.37
C GLY A 204 5.55 -7.59 -19.87
N PHE A 205 6.42 -8.56 -20.07
CA PHE A 205 6.05 -9.92 -20.41
C PHE A 205 6.63 -10.88 -19.37
N SER A 206 5.83 -11.86 -18.94
CA SER A 206 6.32 -12.94 -18.12
C SER A 206 5.62 -14.26 -18.45
N SER A 207 6.29 -15.38 -18.17
CA SER A 207 5.69 -16.69 -18.22
C SER A 207 6.02 -17.48 -16.97
N SER A 208 5.10 -18.33 -16.52
CA SER A 208 5.29 -19.21 -15.36
C SER A 208 4.67 -20.58 -15.63
N VAL A 209 5.28 -21.61 -15.05
CA VAL A 209 4.75 -22.98 -15.06
C VAL A 209 3.88 -23.16 -13.82
N ILE A 210 2.71 -23.76 -13.99
CA ILE A 210 1.77 -24.09 -12.91
C ILE A 210 1.89 -25.59 -12.68
N PHE A 211 2.36 -25.98 -11.51
CA PHE A 211 2.50 -27.36 -11.07
C PHE A 211 1.22 -27.88 -10.42
#